data_a6836cc6a86a1499c8a7a4db54e1329f
#
_entry.id   a6836cc6a86a1499c8a7a4db54e1329f
#
_cell.length_a   1.000
_cell.length_b   1.000
_cell.length_c   1.000
_cell.angle_alpha   90.00
_cell.angle_beta   90.00
_cell.angle_gamma   90.00
#
_symmetry.space_group_name_H-M   'P 1'
#
loop_
_entity.id
_entity.type
_entity.pdbx_description
1 polymer ?
#
loop_
_entity_poly.entity_id
_entity_poly.type
_entity_poly.pdbx_seq_one_letter_code
_entity_poly.pdbx_strand_id
1 'polypeptide(L)'
;TIGLKNIWEVVCYGSDGQEKWREKNKNLVTTEGANHVLGGTFKSVTQITGWYVGLKGAGTPVIADTMGSHSTWGELTPYSQSYRQTLTLGSITGTTTSTCDNSSSKATYSINGTATIAGAFLSSSDTKGSSTGSLYGVVDFASARDVISGDTLEVTVTLTAASA
;
A
#
# COMPACT_ATOMS: atom_id res chain seq x y z
N THR A 1 -17.96 -2.24 -18.07
CA THR A 1 -16.75 -1.61 -17.50
C THR A 1 -16.20 -2.49 -16.40
N ILE A 2 -14.87 -2.69 -16.34
CA ILE A 2 -14.21 -3.36 -15.21
C ILE A 2 -13.65 -2.27 -14.31
N GLY A 3 -14.05 -2.29 -13.04
CA GLY A 3 -13.52 -1.39 -12.02
C GLY A 3 -12.46 -2.10 -11.16
N LEU A 4 -11.34 -1.44 -10.91
CA LEU A 4 -10.35 -1.85 -9.92
C LEU A 4 -10.66 -1.14 -8.61
N LYS A 5 -10.90 -1.91 -7.56
CA LYS A 5 -11.13 -1.39 -6.21
C LYS A 5 -10.18 -2.08 -5.25
N ASN A 6 -9.53 -1.32 -4.41
CA ASN A 6 -8.66 -1.89 -3.39
C ASN A 6 -9.06 -1.32 -2.04
N ILE A 7 -9.10 -2.19 -1.06
CA ILE A 7 -9.34 -1.81 0.33
C ILE A 7 -8.07 -2.08 1.10
N TRP A 8 -7.65 -1.10 1.85
CA TRP A 8 -6.49 -1.19 2.73
C TRP A 8 -6.95 -1.15 4.16
N GLU A 9 -6.43 -2.05 4.98
CA GLU A 9 -6.62 -2.06 6.41
C GLU A 9 -5.24 -1.99 7.07
N VAL A 10 -5.05 -0.99 7.92
CA VAL A 10 -3.83 -0.80 8.69
C VAL A 10 -4.18 -0.84 10.16
N VAL A 11 -3.51 -1.71 10.90
CA VAL A 11 -3.71 -1.89 12.33
C VAL A 11 -2.40 -1.60 13.05
N CYS A 12 -2.47 -0.79 14.09
CA CYS A 12 -1.35 -0.52 14.98
C CYS A 12 -1.55 -1.23 16.30
N TYR A 13 -0.55 -1.96 16.72
CA TYR A 13 -0.46 -2.58 18.04
C TYR A 13 0.63 -1.88 18.84
N GLY A 14 0.36 -1.63 20.12
CA GLY A 14 1.36 -1.16 21.06
C GLY A 14 2.38 -2.24 21.42
N SER A 15 3.43 -1.85 22.14
CA SER A 15 4.45 -2.77 22.66
C SER A 15 3.90 -3.83 23.62
N ASP A 16 2.69 -3.61 24.16
CA ASP A 16 1.94 -4.57 24.98
C ASP A 16 1.10 -5.56 24.16
N GLY A 17 1.14 -5.44 22.81
CA GLY A 17 0.37 -6.26 21.88
C GLY A 17 -1.10 -5.87 21.74
N GLN A 18 -1.56 -4.80 22.40
CA GLN A 18 -2.93 -4.34 22.28
C GLN A 18 -3.11 -3.43 21.07
N GLU A 19 -4.27 -3.54 20.40
CA GLU A 19 -4.62 -2.66 19.29
C GLU A 19 -4.77 -1.21 19.79
N LYS A 20 -4.00 -0.29 19.22
CA LYS A 20 -4.06 1.14 19.50
C LYS A 20 -5.06 1.86 18.60
N TRP A 21 -5.03 1.51 17.30
CA TRP A 21 -5.92 2.09 16.30
C TRP A 21 -5.97 1.21 15.04
N ARG A 22 -7.00 1.44 14.24
CA ARG A 22 -7.25 0.78 12.96
C ARG A 22 -7.79 1.80 11.96
N GLU A 23 -7.27 1.74 10.74
CA GLU A 23 -7.77 2.48 9.59
C GLU A 23 -8.18 1.50 8.48
N LYS A 24 -9.32 1.76 7.84
CA LYS A 24 -9.80 0.96 6.72
C LYS A 24 -10.34 1.88 5.64
N ASN A 25 -9.61 1.98 4.52
CA ASN A 25 -9.87 2.98 3.50
C ASN A 25 -9.76 2.38 2.09
N LYS A 26 -10.44 3.03 1.13
CA LYS A 26 -10.27 2.75 -0.29
C LYS A 26 -9.07 3.54 -0.81
N ASN A 27 -8.27 2.92 -1.67
CA ASN A 27 -7.15 3.62 -2.29
C ASN A 27 -7.57 4.36 -3.56
N LEU A 28 -6.69 5.26 -3.99
CA LEU A 28 -6.64 5.82 -5.32
C LEU A 28 -5.69 4.94 -6.16
N VAL A 29 -6.20 4.30 -7.22
CA VAL A 29 -5.35 3.65 -8.24
C VAL A 29 -4.84 4.74 -9.16
N THR A 30 -3.54 4.85 -9.31
CA THR A 30 -2.93 5.87 -10.19
C THR A 30 -3.10 5.50 -11.66
N THR A 31 -2.93 6.49 -12.56
CA THR A 31 -2.90 6.23 -14.01
C THR A 31 -1.74 5.28 -14.36
N GLU A 32 -0.59 5.39 -13.70
CA GLU A 32 0.55 4.49 -13.89
C GLU A 32 0.18 3.06 -13.52
N GLY A 33 -0.48 2.85 -12.38
CA GLY A 33 -0.95 1.54 -11.93
C GLY A 33 -1.97 0.91 -12.88
N ALA A 34 -2.95 1.70 -13.31
CA ALA A 34 -3.96 1.25 -14.28
C ALA A 34 -3.35 0.88 -15.64
N ASN A 35 -2.40 1.69 -16.14
CA ASN A 35 -1.67 1.40 -17.38
C ASN A 35 -0.85 0.12 -17.27
N HIS A 36 -0.25 -0.13 -16.11
CA HIS A 36 0.50 -1.38 -15.88
C HIS A 36 -0.42 -2.62 -15.96
N VAL A 37 -1.61 -2.56 -15.37
CA VAL A 37 -2.61 -3.65 -15.45
C VAL A 37 -3.02 -3.91 -16.90
N LEU A 38 -3.37 -2.87 -17.65
CA LEU A 38 -3.76 -3.00 -19.06
C LEU A 38 -2.59 -3.47 -19.93
N GLY A 39 -1.40 -2.93 -19.70
CA GLY A 39 -0.20 -3.27 -20.43
C GLY A 39 0.20 -4.72 -20.24
N GLY A 40 0.26 -5.19 -19.01
CA GLY A 40 0.61 -6.57 -18.66
C GLY A 40 -0.43 -7.60 -19.13
N THR A 41 -1.71 -7.21 -19.14
CA THR A 41 -2.80 -8.14 -19.53
C THR A 41 -3.00 -8.19 -21.04
N PHE A 42 -2.98 -7.04 -21.73
CA PHE A 42 -3.45 -6.96 -23.14
C PHE A 42 -2.36 -6.55 -24.14
N LYS A 43 -1.21 -6.05 -23.69
CA LYS A 43 -0.18 -5.49 -24.58
C LYS A 43 1.20 -6.11 -24.43
N SER A 44 1.31 -7.24 -23.78
CA SER A 44 2.57 -7.97 -23.59
C SER A 44 3.69 -7.12 -22.93
N VAL A 45 3.31 -6.12 -22.15
CA VAL A 45 4.27 -5.39 -21.32
C VAL A 45 4.75 -6.33 -20.22
N THR A 46 6.04 -6.34 -19.95
CA THR A 46 6.62 -7.18 -18.89
C THR A 46 5.94 -6.88 -17.55
N GLN A 47 5.39 -7.92 -16.92
CA GLN A 47 4.74 -7.79 -15.63
C GLN A 47 5.77 -7.46 -14.54
N ILE A 48 5.39 -6.56 -13.65
CA ILE A 48 6.09 -6.33 -12.40
C ILE A 48 5.83 -7.53 -11.50
N THR A 49 6.90 -8.21 -11.06
CA THR A 49 6.81 -9.44 -10.26
C THR A 49 6.84 -9.19 -8.75
N GLY A 50 7.22 -7.99 -8.32
CA GLY A 50 7.26 -7.61 -6.91
C GLY A 50 6.56 -6.28 -6.66
N TRP A 51 5.63 -6.28 -5.71
CA TRP A 51 4.98 -5.08 -5.21
C TRP A 51 5.27 -4.93 -3.72
N TYR A 52 5.52 -3.71 -3.29
CA TYR A 52 6.00 -3.39 -1.95
C TYR A 52 5.16 -2.26 -1.34
N VAL A 53 4.79 -2.46 -0.09
CA VAL A 53 4.02 -1.48 0.68
C VAL A 53 4.98 -0.47 1.31
N GLY A 54 4.71 0.81 1.15
CA GLY A 54 5.38 1.91 1.85
C GLY A 54 4.39 2.69 2.72
N LEU A 55 4.90 3.38 3.73
CA LEU A 55 4.09 4.23 4.62
C LEU A 55 4.16 5.68 4.15
N LYS A 56 3.01 6.35 4.17
CA LYS A 56 2.84 7.72 3.66
C LYS A 56 2.69 8.72 4.80
N GLY A 57 3.37 9.85 4.68
CA GLY A 57 3.17 11.05 5.50
C GLY A 57 2.05 11.95 4.98
N ALA A 58 2.10 13.23 5.32
CA ALA A 58 1.16 14.25 4.88
C ALA A 58 1.22 14.48 3.36
N GLY A 59 0.23 15.19 2.83
CA GLY A 59 0.06 15.48 1.41
C GLY A 59 -1.09 14.69 0.80
N THR A 60 -1.71 15.23 -0.24
CA THR A 60 -2.88 14.64 -0.90
C THR A 60 -2.46 14.00 -2.22
N PRO A 61 -2.58 12.68 -2.39
CA PRO A 61 -2.27 12.03 -3.65
C PRO A 61 -3.30 12.36 -4.72
N VAL A 62 -2.84 12.39 -5.97
CA VAL A 62 -3.69 12.57 -7.15
C VAL A 62 -3.48 11.43 -8.14
N ILE A 63 -4.46 11.23 -9.03
CA ILE A 63 -4.45 10.12 -9.99
C ILE A 63 -3.22 10.11 -10.92
N ALA A 64 -2.63 11.28 -11.16
CA ALA A 64 -1.45 11.44 -12.01
C ALA A 64 -0.12 11.20 -11.29
N ASP A 65 -0.14 10.90 -9.98
CA ASP A 65 1.09 10.67 -9.22
C ASP A 65 1.84 9.44 -9.70
N THR A 66 3.16 9.54 -9.59
CA THR A 66 4.14 8.49 -9.85
C THR A 66 5.08 8.37 -8.65
N MET A 67 5.94 7.36 -8.65
CA MET A 67 7.01 7.30 -7.63
C MET A 67 7.93 8.54 -7.69
N GLY A 68 8.11 9.14 -8.87
CA GLY A 68 8.88 10.38 -9.01
C GLY A 68 8.23 11.59 -8.33
N SER A 69 6.91 11.63 -8.20
CA SER A 69 6.17 12.73 -7.56
C SER A 69 5.92 12.51 -6.05
N HIS A 70 6.34 11.36 -5.48
CA HIS A 70 6.02 11.02 -4.08
C HIS A 70 6.62 11.97 -3.04
N SER A 71 7.57 12.81 -3.41
CA SER A 71 8.10 13.88 -2.56
C SER A 71 7.03 14.90 -2.13
N THR A 72 5.90 15.00 -2.86
CA THR A 72 4.78 15.89 -2.53
C THR A 72 3.91 15.36 -1.41
N TRP A 73 3.89 14.04 -1.18
CA TRP A 73 3.15 13.40 -0.09
C TRP A 73 4.04 12.62 0.88
N GLY A 74 5.32 12.54 0.62
CA GLY A 74 6.36 12.02 1.49
C GLY A 74 6.22 10.55 1.90
N GLU A 75 7.30 9.79 1.81
CA GLU A 75 7.41 8.49 2.44
C GLU A 75 7.92 8.62 3.86
N LEU A 76 7.34 7.85 4.78
CA LEU A 76 7.79 7.73 6.16
C LEU A 76 8.44 6.37 6.38
N THR A 77 9.58 6.37 7.03
CA THR A 77 10.37 5.16 7.24
C THR A 77 10.72 4.93 8.72
N PRO A 78 9.78 5.12 9.68
CA PRO A 78 10.05 4.97 11.11
C PRO A 78 10.04 3.52 11.56
N TYR A 79 10.61 2.61 10.77
CA TYR A 79 10.61 1.17 11.02
C TYR A 79 11.99 0.55 10.79
N SER A 80 12.25 -0.58 11.46
CA SER A 80 13.56 -1.22 11.51
C SER A 80 13.89 -2.05 10.28
N GLN A 81 12.90 -2.51 9.51
CA GLN A 81 13.13 -3.29 8.29
C GLN A 81 13.93 -2.48 7.27
N SER A 82 14.88 -3.12 6.60
CA SER A 82 15.78 -2.45 5.63
C SER A 82 15.08 -2.01 4.36
N TYR A 83 13.94 -2.62 4.03
CA TYR A 83 13.18 -2.43 2.80
C TYR A 83 11.71 -2.18 3.09
N ARG A 84 10.98 -1.64 2.11
CA ARG A 84 9.50 -1.68 2.10
C ARG A 84 9.04 -3.13 2.18
N GLN A 85 7.90 -3.37 2.78
CA GLN A 85 7.43 -4.73 3.00
C GLN A 85 6.78 -5.30 1.75
N THR A 86 7.12 -6.54 1.41
CA THR A 86 6.57 -7.24 0.24
C THR A 86 5.06 -7.44 0.39
N LEU A 87 4.31 -7.16 -0.68
CA LEU A 87 2.92 -7.55 -0.80
C LEU A 87 2.84 -9.01 -1.29
N THR A 88 2.61 -9.93 -0.37
CA THR A 88 2.48 -11.37 -0.69
C THR A 88 1.00 -11.73 -0.77
N LEU A 89 0.45 -11.77 -1.97
CA LEU A 89 -0.96 -12.05 -2.22
C LEU A 89 -1.25 -13.55 -2.15
N GLY A 90 -2.40 -13.89 -1.58
CA GLY A 90 -2.98 -15.21 -1.63
C GLY A 90 -3.63 -15.52 -2.99
N SER A 91 -4.34 -16.63 -3.06
CA SER A 91 -5.04 -17.06 -4.28
C SER A 91 -6.14 -16.09 -4.68
N ILE A 92 -6.34 -15.95 -5.99
CA ILE A 92 -7.50 -15.22 -6.53
C ILE A 92 -8.76 -16.07 -6.30
N THR A 93 -9.79 -15.47 -5.75
CA THR A 93 -11.08 -16.10 -5.45
C THR A 93 -12.24 -15.24 -5.98
N GLY A 94 -13.42 -15.85 -6.03
CA GLY A 94 -14.68 -15.18 -6.37
C GLY A 94 -15.31 -15.66 -7.67
N THR A 95 -16.64 -15.53 -7.72
CA THR A 95 -17.47 -15.94 -8.87
C THR A 95 -18.12 -14.77 -9.60
N THR A 96 -18.41 -13.69 -8.90
CA THR A 96 -18.98 -12.44 -9.45
C THR A 96 -18.01 -11.27 -9.38
N THR A 97 -17.08 -11.35 -8.45
CA THR A 97 -16.02 -10.35 -8.20
C THR A 97 -14.74 -11.13 -7.91
N SER A 98 -13.69 -10.86 -8.68
CA SER A 98 -12.39 -11.47 -8.42
C SER A 98 -11.64 -10.68 -7.36
N THR A 99 -11.15 -11.36 -6.33
CA THR A 99 -10.44 -10.73 -5.22
C THR A 99 -9.25 -11.56 -4.77
N CYS A 100 -8.22 -10.91 -4.31
CA CYS A 100 -7.10 -11.52 -3.57
C CYS A 100 -6.58 -10.52 -2.54
N ASP A 101 -5.97 -11.03 -1.48
CA ASP A 101 -5.41 -10.21 -0.40
C ASP A 101 -4.14 -10.85 0.18
N ASN A 102 -3.47 -10.10 1.07
CA ASN A 102 -2.31 -10.57 1.82
C ASN A 102 -2.62 -10.87 3.30
N SER A 103 -3.86 -11.20 3.65
CA SER A 103 -4.26 -11.44 5.05
C SER A 103 -3.49 -12.57 5.72
N SER A 104 -3.06 -13.59 4.97
CA SER A 104 -2.23 -14.69 5.45
C SER A 104 -0.74 -14.33 5.58
N SER A 105 -0.29 -13.23 4.98
CA SER A 105 1.10 -12.75 5.01
C SER A 105 1.12 -11.22 4.97
N LYS A 106 0.65 -10.62 6.06
CA LYS A 106 0.52 -9.17 6.18
C LYS A 106 1.88 -8.47 6.05
N ALA A 107 1.87 -7.28 5.45
CA ALA A 107 3.05 -6.41 5.47
C ALA A 107 3.20 -5.83 6.88
N THR A 108 4.24 -6.26 7.60
CA THR A 108 4.41 -5.95 9.03
C THR A 108 5.64 -5.07 9.24
N TYR A 109 5.48 -4.04 10.06
CA TYR A 109 6.53 -3.06 10.38
C TYR A 109 6.77 -3.00 11.88
N SER A 110 8.04 -3.15 12.27
CA SER A 110 8.49 -2.90 13.65
C SER A 110 8.90 -1.43 13.78
N ILE A 111 8.08 -0.63 14.42
CA ILE A 111 8.29 0.81 14.53
C ILE A 111 9.46 1.10 15.49
N ASN A 112 10.41 1.92 15.02
CA ASN A 112 11.63 2.27 15.74
C ASN A 112 11.80 3.78 15.96
N GLY A 113 10.77 4.57 15.66
CA GLY A 113 10.75 6.02 15.83
C GLY A 113 9.35 6.57 15.95
N THR A 114 9.22 7.83 16.34
CA THR A 114 7.93 8.53 16.39
C THR A 114 7.64 9.16 15.04
N ALA A 115 6.41 8.96 14.53
CA ALA A 115 5.95 9.56 13.29
C ALA A 115 4.42 9.65 13.27
N THR A 116 3.89 10.50 12.41
CA THR A 116 2.46 10.61 12.11
C THR A 116 2.21 10.04 10.72
N ILE A 117 1.61 8.85 10.65
CA ILE A 117 1.31 8.14 9.40
C ILE A 117 -0.05 8.64 8.88
N ALA A 118 -0.09 9.11 7.65
CA ALA A 118 -1.32 9.60 7.01
C ALA A 118 -1.86 8.66 5.95
N GLY A 119 -1.17 7.57 5.66
CA GLY A 119 -1.59 6.60 4.64
C GLY A 119 -0.51 5.58 4.30
N ALA A 120 -0.70 4.91 3.17
CA ALA A 120 0.25 3.95 2.62
C ALA A 120 0.19 3.96 1.09
N PHE A 121 1.15 3.32 0.45
CA PHE A 121 1.22 3.22 -1.02
C PHE A 121 1.81 1.88 -1.46
N LEU A 122 1.62 1.56 -2.74
CA LEU A 122 2.12 0.33 -3.35
C LEU A 122 3.06 0.67 -4.51
N SER A 123 4.32 0.28 -4.38
CA SER A 123 5.39 0.54 -5.34
C SER A 123 6.02 -0.76 -5.85
N SER A 124 6.57 -0.71 -7.07
CA SER A 124 7.40 -1.81 -7.61
C SER A 124 8.86 -1.80 -7.11
N SER A 125 9.27 -0.79 -6.34
CA SER A 125 10.59 -0.72 -5.71
C SER A 125 10.50 -0.99 -4.23
N ASP A 126 11.36 -1.87 -3.72
CA ASP A 126 11.47 -2.20 -2.29
C ASP A 126 12.28 -1.16 -1.49
N THR A 127 13.03 -0.31 -2.16
CA THR A 127 13.99 0.61 -1.54
C THR A 127 13.28 1.74 -0.81
N LYS A 128 13.48 1.83 0.50
CA LYS A 128 12.96 2.90 1.38
C LYS A 128 13.41 4.27 0.88
N GLY A 129 12.48 5.22 0.84
CA GLY A 129 12.75 6.60 0.43
C GLY A 129 13.05 6.79 -1.06
N SER A 130 13.09 5.72 -1.85
CA SER A 130 13.36 5.81 -3.29
C SER A 130 12.15 6.36 -4.04
N SER A 131 12.44 7.25 -5.00
CA SER A 131 11.48 7.76 -5.98
C SER A 131 11.45 6.95 -7.29
N THR A 132 12.13 5.79 -7.32
CA THR A 132 12.15 4.91 -8.49
C THR A 132 11.07 3.84 -8.42
N GLY A 133 10.79 3.22 -9.57
CA GLY A 133 9.76 2.21 -9.71
C GLY A 133 8.42 2.78 -10.15
N SER A 134 7.42 1.92 -10.27
CA SER A 134 6.05 2.27 -10.63
C SER A 134 5.17 2.38 -9.39
N LEU A 135 4.30 3.37 -9.36
CA LEU A 135 3.29 3.58 -8.31
C LEU A 135 1.96 2.96 -8.76
N TYR A 136 1.52 1.90 -8.09
CA TYR A 136 0.22 1.30 -8.38
C TYR A 136 -0.94 2.13 -7.80
N GLY A 137 -0.80 2.57 -6.56
CA GLY A 137 -1.84 3.32 -5.90
C GLY A 137 -1.43 3.80 -4.51
N VAL A 138 -2.23 4.73 -4.00
CA VAL A 138 -2.02 5.38 -2.71
C VAL A 138 -3.32 5.36 -1.92
N VAL A 139 -3.25 5.15 -0.61
CA VAL A 139 -4.39 5.27 0.30
C VAL A 139 -4.11 6.36 1.32
N ASP A 140 -5.08 7.24 1.51
CA ASP A 140 -5.11 8.16 2.65
C ASP A 140 -5.97 7.57 3.77
N PHE A 141 -5.52 7.72 5.00
CA PHE A 141 -6.33 7.45 6.19
C PHE A 141 -7.40 8.53 6.36
N ALA A 142 -8.50 8.18 7.00
CA ALA A 142 -9.53 9.16 7.37
C ALA A 142 -8.97 10.22 8.34
N SER A 143 -8.01 9.81 9.17
CA SER A 143 -7.24 10.69 10.06
C SER A 143 -5.81 10.19 10.16
N ALA A 144 -4.84 11.09 10.13
CA ALA A 144 -3.46 10.74 10.39
C ALA A 144 -3.28 10.15 11.80
N ARG A 145 -2.41 9.16 11.95
CA ARG A 145 -2.24 8.35 13.16
C ARG A 145 -0.80 8.36 13.64
N ASP A 146 -0.62 8.58 14.92
CA ASP A 146 0.70 8.56 15.54
C ASP A 146 1.15 7.14 15.84
N VAL A 147 2.45 6.92 15.62
CA VAL A 147 3.18 5.72 16.00
C VAL A 147 4.41 6.13 16.81
N ILE A 148 4.82 5.26 17.72
CA ILE A 148 6.02 5.43 18.55
C ILE A 148 6.90 4.19 18.49
N SER A 149 8.15 4.32 18.87
CA SER A 149 9.07 3.17 18.96
C SER A 149 8.48 2.05 19.82
N GLY A 150 8.55 0.83 19.34
CA GLY A 150 7.96 -0.35 19.97
C GLY A 150 6.57 -0.74 19.45
N ASP A 151 5.92 0.13 18.69
CA ASP A 151 4.67 -0.23 18.01
C ASP A 151 4.92 -1.20 16.85
N THR A 152 3.90 -1.95 16.51
CA THR A 152 3.87 -2.81 15.30
C THR A 152 2.71 -2.37 14.41
N LEU A 153 2.97 -2.15 13.11
CA LEU A 153 1.94 -1.96 12.11
C LEU A 153 1.76 -3.22 11.27
N GLU A 154 0.53 -3.58 11.02
CA GLU A 154 0.15 -4.62 10.05
C GLU A 154 -0.70 -4.02 8.95
N VAL A 155 -0.31 -4.23 7.70
CA VAL A 155 -1.04 -3.74 6.52
C VAL A 155 -1.60 -4.92 5.74
N THR A 156 -2.92 -4.90 5.56
CA THR A 156 -3.64 -5.82 4.67
C THR A 156 -4.18 -5.05 3.48
N VAL A 157 -3.91 -5.55 2.29
CA VAL A 157 -4.38 -4.99 1.01
C VAL A 157 -5.26 -6.02 0.33
N THR A 158 -6.51 -5.67 0.08
CA THR A 158 -7.45 -6.47 -0.70
C THR A 158 -7.62 -5.84 -2.07
N LEU A 159 -7.18 -6.55 -3.11
CA LEU A 159 -7.33 -6.17 -4.50
C LEU A 159 -8.61 -6.80 -5.07
N THR A 160 -9.42 -5.99 -5.75
CA THR A 160 -10.69 -6.43 -6.31
C THR A 160 -10.84 -5.95 -7.75
N ALA A 161 -11.22 -6.87 -8.62
CA ALA A 161 -11.68 -6.56 -9.97
C ALA A 161 -13.14 -6.98 -10.10
N ALA A 162 -14.01 -6.05 -10.45
CA ALA A 162 -15.44 -6.28 -10.58
C ALA A 162 -15.96 -5.66 -11.89
N SER A 163 -17.02 -6.26 -12.44
CA SER A 163 -17.84 -5.59 -13.45
C SER A 163 -18.53 -4.39 -12.79
N ALA A 164 -18.49 -3.24 -13.46
CA ALA A 164 -19.12 -2.00 -13.01
C ALA A 164 -20.34 -1.66 -13.89
#